data_2e9867e833dade68c9f777c656894b0d
#
_entry.id   2e9867e833dade68c9f777c656894b0d
#
_cell.length_a   1.000
_cell.length_b   1.000
_cell.length_c   1.000
_cell.angle_alpha   90.00
_cell.angle_beta   90.00
_cell.angle_gamma   90.00
#
_symmetry.space_group_name_H-M   'P 1'
#
loop_
_entity.id
_entity.type
_entity.pdbx_description
1 polymer ?
#
loop_
_entity_poly.entity_id
_entity_poly.type
_entity_poly.pdbx_seq_one_letter_code
_entity_poly.pdbx_strand_id
1 'polypeptide(L)'
;MLPYFSGMFVALTATTSLWSQAQWDLDVASMAAAGFRFLVVPHTGKQVGPPTAACTQGTFQTFYPPPSSDHQCYTQVGDLSSGGGTLGNIFRAAAAHNMTVHLGLMFAPAEHGFPSQHRNGTYANWGDFQGATARRLYQMFPQQILGGFYTEIEFANSDAWMANMSPFGHDYLGGIARAVHDFVPTPSKVLPPMVWASPYSILNQTRHPKGYSTPPSVYAKGMRTAIDAAGGTGYFHHVAMQDSMGAQGNSFENAADVLGNMSAEVPTWANVEIFEIWPRSCQPTPTNPCHGRHPAPFERVVRQMENEARKLGGAESATLIAWEWYSCFSPNAAGDPHHPFPKAAKANYDAYMQYLHNGSSSPI
;
A
#
# COMPACT_ATOMS: atom_id res chain seq x y z
N MET A 1 6.58 25.91 -0.05
CA MET A 1 5.74 24.97 -0.84
C MET A 1 4.81 24.24 0.10
N LEU A 2 3.55 24.04 -0.29
CA LEU A 2 2.62 23.19 0.48
C LEU A 2 2.96 21.71 0.27
N PRO A 3 2.82 20.87 1.29
CA PRO A 3 2.95 19.42 1.11
C PRO A 3 1.83 18.88 0.21
N TYR A 4 2.14 17.86 -0.57
CA TYR A 4 1.20 17.21 -1.48
C TYR A 4 1.45 15.71 -1.52
N PHE A 5 0.46 14.95 -1.96
CA PHE A 5 0.61 13.52 -2.15
C PHE A 5 1.37 13.21 -3.44
N SER A 6 2.42 12.42 -3.33
CA SER A 6 3.18 11.89 -4.46
C SER A 6 2.55 10.63 -5.05
N GLY A 7 1.87 9.85 -4.23
CA GLY A 7 1.24 8.59 -4.62
C GLY A 7 -0.06 8.32 -3.88
N MET A 8 -0.82 7.36 -4.42
CA MET A 8 -2.13 6.99 -3.90
C MET A 8 -2.35 5.49 -3.98
N PHE A 9 -2.87 4.89 -2.93
CA PHE A 9 -3.37 3.53 -2.96
C PHE A 9 -4.70 3.44 -3.69
N VAL A 10 -4.82 2.43 -4.53
CA VAL A 10 -6.03 2.12 -5.31
C VAL A 10 -6.43 0.68 -5.03
N ALA A 11 -7.35 0.50 -4.10
CA ALA A 11 -7.83 -0.83 -3.73
C ALA A 11 -8.67 -1.45 -4.86
N LEU A 12 -8.36 -2.71 -5.21
CA LEU A 12 -9.16 -3.49 -6.12
C LEU A 12 -10.32 -4.16 -5.36
N THR A 13 -11.43 -3.45 -5.29
CA THR A 13 -12.68 -3.93 -4.69
C THR A 13 -13.47 -4.79 -5.68
N ALA A 14 -14.62 -5.34 -5.26
CA ALA A 14 -15.54 -6.00 -6.16
C ALA A 14 -16.01 -5.09 -7.31
N THR A 15 -16.06 -3.79 -7.09
CA THR A 15 -16.46 -2.78 -8.08
C THR A 15 -15.30 -2.37 -8.97
N THR A 16 -14.22 -1.86 -8.39
CA THR A 16 -13.09 -1.31 -9.16
C THR A 16 -12.37 -2.36 -9.99
N SER A 17 -12.36 -3.62 -9.54
CA SER A 17 -11.77 -4.71 -10.33
C SER A 17 -12.51 -5.01 -11.64
N LEU A 18 -13.78 -4.59 -11.75
CA LEU A 18 -14.61 -4.74 -12.95
C LEU A 18 -14.61 -3.51 -13.84
N TRP A 19 -13.90 -2.44 -13.47
CA TRP A 19 -13.84 -1.24 -14.28
C TRP A 19 -13.24 -1.49 -15.66
N SER A 20 -13.92 -0.93 -16.66
CA SER A 20 -13.45 -0.90 -18.04
C SER A 20 -12.18 -0.03 -18.17
N GLN A 21 -11.49 -0.15 -19.31
CA GLN A 21 -10.38 0.74 -19.63
C GLN A 21 -10.77 2.22 -19.51
N ALA A 22 -11.93 2.60 -20.06
CA ALA A 22 -12.38 3.99 -20.02
C ALA A 22 -12.60 4.53 -18.60
N GLN A 23 -13.06 3.70 -17.67
CA GLN A 23 -13.20 4.08 -16.27
C GLN A 23 -11.83 4.27 -15.60
N TRP A 24 -10.88 3.36 -15.85
CA TRP A 24 -9.50 3.52 -15.38
C TRP A 24 -8.83 4.76 -15.98
N ASP A 25 -9.02 5.04 -17.25
CA ASP A 25 -8.48 6.25 -17.92
C ASP A 25 -8.98 7.53 -17.24
N LEU A 26 -10.27 7.60 -16.89
CA LEU A 26 -10.86 8.76 -16.20
C LEU A 26 -10.29 8.95 -14.79
N ASP A 27 -10.17 7.87 -14.00
CA ASP A 27 -9.68 7.98 -12.62
C ASP A 27 -8.18 8.27 -12.57
N VAL A 28 -7.38 7.61 -13.41
CA VAL A 28 -5.93 7.87 -13.49
C VAL A 28 -5.65 9.28 -14.04
N ALA A 29 -6.45 9.77 -15.01
CA ALA A 29 -6.37 11.16 -15.45
C ALA A 29 -6.63 12.15 -14.30
N SER A 30 -7.62 11.86 -13.46
CA SER A 30 -7.92 12.68 -12.29
C SER A 30 -6.79 12.66 -11.25
N MET A 31 -6.15 11.50 -11.03
CA MET A 31 -4.96 11.40 -10.18
C MET A 31 -3.81 12.23 -10.73
N ALA A 32 -3.52 12.11 -12.01
CA ALA A 32 -2.45 12.88 -12.67
C ALA A 32 -2.72 14.39 -12.60
N ALA A 33 -3.96 14.83 -12.82
CA ALA A 33 -4.37 16.23 -12.68
C ALA A 33 -4.19 16.75 -11.25
N ALA A 34 -4.36 15.88 -10.24
CA ALA A 34 -4.11 16.18 -8.84
C ALA A 34 -2.61 16.08 -8.43
N GLY A 35 -1.70 15.88 -9.38
CA GLY A 35 -0.25 15.89 -9.16
C GLY A 35 0.33 14.58 -8.62
N PHE A 36 -0.44 13.50 -8.57
CA PHE A 36 0.09 12.19 -8.21
C PHE A 36 1.05 11.70 -9.30
N ARG A 37 2.16 11.12 -8.90
CA ARG A 37 3.22 10.60 -9.79
C ARG A 37 3.14 9.08 -9.96
N PHE A 38 2.56 8.42 -8.98
CA PHE A 38 2.41 6.97 -9.00
C PHE A 38 1.12 6.53 -8.29
N LEU A 39 0.67 5.36 -8.65
CA LEU A 39 -0.41 4.67 -7.96
C LEU A 39 0.10 3.35 -7.37
N VAL A 40 -0.51 2.92 -6.27
CA VAL A 40 -0.18 1.68 -5.59
C VAL A 40 -1.40 0.78 -5.60
N VAL A 41 -1.31 -0.36 -6.26
CA VAL A 41 -2.31 -1.42 -6.14
C VAL A 41 -1.93 -2.27 -4.92
N PRO A 42 -2.69 -2.26 -3.82
CA PRO A 42 -2.23 -2.87 -2.56
C PRO A 42 -2.02 -4.39 -2.65
N HIS A 43 -2.73 -5.07 -3.53
CA HIS A 43 -2.53 -6.50 -3.79
C HIS A 43 -2.94 -6.87 -5.22
N THR A 44 -2.16 -7.74 -5.84
CA THR A 44 -2.41 -8.24 -7.20
C THR A 44 -3.24 -9.51 -7.23
N GLY A 45 -3.45 -10.12 -6.09
CA GLY A 45 -4.32 -11.26 -5.90
C GLY A 45 -4.54 -11.55 -4.42
N LYS A 46 -5.48 -12.45 -4.13
CA LYS A 46 -5.90 -12.80 -2.78
C LYS A 46 -6.02 -14.30 -2.62
N GLN A 47 -5.51 -14.84 -1.53
CA GLN A 47 -5.75 -16.22 -1.14
C GLN A 47 -7.23 -16.42 -0.78
N VAL A 48 -7.86 -17.44 -1.38
CA VAL A 48 -9.27 -17.77 -1.18
C VAL A 48 -9.49 -19.20 -0.66
N GLY A 49 -8.46 -20.01 -0.68
CA GLY A 49 -8.52 -21.37 -0.15
C GLY A 49 -7.22 -21.80 0.52
N PRO A 50 -7.31 -22.78 1.45
CA PRO A 50 -6.16 -23.25 2.20
C PRO A 50 -5.15 -24.00 1.33
N PRO A 51 -3.92 -24.20 1.80
CA PRO A 51 -2.94 -25.09 1.18
C PRO A 51 -3.46 -26.51 0.98
N THR A 52 -3.11 -27.09 -0.17
CA THR A 52 -3.39 -28.50 -0.52
C THR A 52 -2.12 -29.15 -1.07
N ALA A 53 -2.15 -30.46 -1.30
CA ALA A 53 -1.00 -31.15 -1.91
C ALA A 53 -0.65 -30.62 -3.32
N ALA A 54 -1.67 -30.17 -4.08
CA ALA A 54 -1.48 -29.61 -5.41
C ALA A 54 -1.17 -28.10 -5.39
N CYS A 55 -1.65 -27.37 -4.37
CA CYS A 55 -1.51 -25.93 -4.21
C CYS A 55 -0.90 -25.61 -2.83
N THR A 56 0.40 -25.80 -2.70
CA THR A 56 1.11 -25.78 -1.39
C THR A 56 1.00 -24.44 -0.64
N GLN A 57 0.74 -23.34 -1.34
CA GLN A 57 0.49 -22.01 -0.74
C GLN A 57 -1.00 -21.66 -0.64
N GLY A 58 -1.88 -22.53 -1.14
CA GLY A 58 -3.33 -22.30 -1.22
C GLY A 58 -3.81 -21.97 -2.62
N THR A 59 -5.08 -21.62 -2.72
CA THR A 59 -5.70 -21.17 -3.97
C THR A 59 -5.93 -19.68 -3.95
N PHE A 60 -5.74 -19.00 -5.09
CA PHE A 60 -5.73 -17.56 -5.21
C PHE A 60 -6.68 -17.05 -6.29
N GLN A 61 -7.30 -15.91 -6.04
CA GLN A 61 -7.87 -15.05 -7.06
C GLN A 61 -6.85 -13.99 -7.46
N THR A 62 -6.68 -13.75 -8.77
CA THR A 62 -5.71 -12.79 -9.31
C THR A 62 -6.38 -11.78 -10.23
N PHE A 63 -5.90 -10.55 -10.24
CA PHE A 63 -6.37 -9.46 -11.12
C PHE A 63 -5.57 -9.37 -12.43
N TYR A 64 -4.83 -10.42 -12.75
CA TYR A 64 -4.03 -10.61 -13.95
C TYR A 64 -4.10 -12.07 -14.40
N PRO A 65 -3.82 -12.38 -15.68
CA PRO A 65 -3.83 -13.76 -16.17
C PRO A 65 -2.79 -14.62 -15.46
N PRO A 66 -3.19 -15.72 -14.78
CA PRO A 66 -2.24 -16.64 -14.18
C PRO A 66 -1.48 -17.42 -15.27
N PRO A 67 -0.32 -18.02 -14.97
CA PRO A 67 0.37 -18.91 -15.90
C PRO A 67 -0.51 -20.10 -16.26
N SER A 68 -0.38 -20.57 -17.50
CA SER A 68 -1.13 -21.73 -17.99
C SER A 68 -0.84 -23.02 -17.20
N SER A 69 0.36 -23.15 -16.62
CA SER A 69 0.74 -24.30 -15.78
C SER A 69 0.06 -24.33 -14.42
N ASP A 70 -0.45 -23.21 -13.93
CA ASP A 70 -0.89 -23.06 -12.53
C ASP A 70 -2.40 -22.82 -12.39
N HIS A 71 -3.18 -23.05 -13.44
CA HIS A 71 -4.63 -22.80 -13.42
C HIS A 71 -5.40 -23.50 -12.31
N GLN A 72 -4.88 -24.61 -11.78
CA GLN A 72 -5.51 -25.28 -10.65
C GLN A 72 -5.41 -24.52 -9.33
N CYS A 73 -4.41 -23.63 -9.18
CA CYS A 73 -4.17 -22.86 -7.96
C CYS A 73 -4.58 -21.39 -8.10
N TYR A 74 -4.85 -20.92 -9.31
CA TYR A 74 -5.18 -19.53 -9.58
C TYR A 74 -6.43 -19.38 -10.42
N THR A 75 -7.29 -18.45 -10.05
CA THR A 75 -8.47 -18.03 -10.83
C THR A 75 -8.36 -16.53 -11.11
N GLN A 76 -8.35 -16.17 -12.39
CA GLN A 76 -8.41 -14.76 -12.76
C GLN A 76 -9.80 -14.18 -12.44
N VAL A 77 -9.82 -13.00 -11.83
CA VAL A 77 -11.02 -12.22 -11.52
C VAL A 77 -10.89 -10.79 -12.05
N GLY A 78 -11.98 -10.04 -12.01
CA GLY A 78 -12.02 -8.67 -12.52
C GLY A 78 -12.35 -8.60 -14.00
N ASP A 79 -11.83 -7.57 -14.70
CA ASP A 79 -12.07 -7.44 -16.15
C ASP A 79 -11.27 -8.49 -16.93
N LEU A 80 -11.98 -9.46 -17.48
CA LEU A 80 -11.43 -10.55 -18.29
C LEU A 80 -11.37 -10.21 -19.79
N SER A 81 -11.91 -9.07 -20.21
CA SER A 81 -12.00 -8.67 -21.61
C SER A 81 -10.69 -8.17 -22.20
N SER A 82 -9.76 -7.74 -21.34
CA SER A 82 -8.44 -7.23 -21.74
C SER A 82 -7.34 -8.28 -21.54
N GLY A 83 -6.36 -8.32 -22.45
CA GLY A 83 -5.27 -9.29 -22.42
C GLY A 83 -4.37 -9.24 -21.18
N GLY A 84 -4.45 -8.17 -20.35
CA GLY A 84 -3.73 -8.01 -19.09
C GLY A 84 -4.62 -8.05 -17.86
N GLY A 85 -5.93 -8.29 -18.03
CA GLY A 85 -6.91 -8.18 -16.95
C GLY A 85 -7.03 -6.76 -16.40
N THR A 86 -7.56 -6.61 -15.20
CA THR A 86 -7.71 -5.32 -14.51
C THR A 86 -6.36 -4.59 -14.38
N LEU A 87 -5.28 -5.30 -14.04
CA LEU A 87 -3.96 -4.68 -13.96
C LEU A 87 -3.49 -4.14 -15.31
N GLY A 88 -3.77 -4.84 -16.42
CA GLY A 88 -3.45 -4.35 -17.75
C GLY A 88 -4.14 -3.02 -18.07
N ASN A 89 -5.39 -2.85 -17.64
CA ASN A 89 -6.11 -1.58 -17.79
C ASN A 89 -5.43 -0.45 -16.99
N ILE A 90 -5.05 -0.72 -15.75
CA ILE A 90 -4.34 0.23 -14.87
C ILE A 90 -3.01 0.65 -15.50
N PHE A 91 -2.21 -0.31 -15.99
CA PHE A 91 -0.92 0.00 -16.61
C PHE A 91 -1.07 0.86 -17.87
N ARG A 92 -2.07 0.61 -18.72
CA ARG A 92 -2.32 1.45 -19.90
C ARG A 92 -2.74 2.85 -19.52
N ALA A 93 -3.65 2.99 -18.55
CA ALA A 93 -4.08 4.29 -18.05
C ALA A 93 -2.90 5.06 -17.41
N ALA A 94 -2.08 4.43 -16.58
CA ALA A 94 -0.91 5.04 -15.98
C ALA A 94 0.11 5.50 -17.05
N ALA A 95 0.38 4.68 -18.06
CA ALA A 95 1.27 5.01 -19.16
C ALA A 95 0.81 6.25 -19.92
N ALA A 96 -0.49 6.40 -20.16
CA ALA A 96 -1.07 7.56 -20.88
C ALA A 96 -0.85 8.89 -20.11
N HIS A 97 -0.59 8.83 -18.81
CA HIS A 97 -0.41 10.00 -17.94
C HIS A 97 0.99 10.11 -17.34
N ASN A 98 1.97 9.36 -17.81
CA ASN A 98 3.35 9.32 -17.30
C ASN A 98 3.43 9.00 -15.79
N MET A 99 2.49 8.22 -15.29
CA MET A 99 2.50 7.72 -13.92
C MET A 99 3.15 6.33 -13.86
N THR A 100 3.77 6.01 -12.73
CA THR A 100 4.24 4.66 -12.46
C THR A 100 3.25 3.89 -11.60
N VAL A 101 3.33 2.55 -11.66
CA VAL A 101 2.48 1.64 -10.89
C VAL A 101 3.35 0.85 -9.93
N HIS A 102 3.01 0.88 -8.65
CA HIS A 102 3.58 0.00 -7.64
C HIS A 102 2.58 -1.13 -7.37
N LEU A 103 3.04 -2.36 -7.46
CA LEU A 103 2.20 -3.54 -7.29
C LEU A 103 2.40 -4.17 -5.92
N GLY A 104 1.32 -4.24 -5.15
CA GLY A 104 1.24 -5.12 -4.00
C GLY A 104 1.30 -6.58 -4.45
N LEU A 105 2.01 -7.38 -3.69
CA LEU A 105 2.14 -8.80 -3.96
C LEU A 105 0.85 -9.55 -3.57
N MET A 106 0.90 -10.85 -3.39
CA MET A 106 -0.29 -11.65 -3.11
C MET A 106 -0.73 -11.48 -1.65
N PHE A 107 -1.98 -11.09 -1.43
CA PHE A 107 -2.58 -11.06 -0.11
C PHE A 107 -2.89 -12.46 0.40
N ALA A 108 -2.31 -12.84 1.52
CA ALA A 108 -2.60 -14.09 2.18
C ALA A 108 -2.94 -13.87 3.66
N PRO A 109 -4.17 -14.20 4.10
CA PRO A 109 -4.57 -14.06 5.50
C PRO A 109 -3.64 -14.77 6.50
N ALA A 110 -2.97 -15.83 6.06
CA ALA A 110 -1.97 -16.54 6.87
C ALA A 110 -0.76 -15.66 7.23
N GLU A 111 -0.42 -14.67 6.39
CA GLU A 111 0.69 -13.76 6.62
C GLU A 111 0.40 -12.76 7.75
N HIS A 112 -0.86 -12.40 7.98
CA HIS A 112 -1.24 -11.52 9.10
C HIS A 112 -1.01 -12.14 10.49
N GLY A 113 -0.85 -13.45 10.54
CA GLY A 113 -0.55 -14.19 11.77
C GLY A 113 0.95 -14.48 11.98
N PHE A 114 1.83 -13.91 11.18
CA PHE A 114 3.25 -14.30 11.14
C PHE A 114 3.94 -14.37 12.49
N PRO A 115 3.87 -13.43 13.43
CA PRO A 115 4.58 -13.57 14.67
C PRO A 115 4.13 -14.78 15.51
N SER A 116 2.84 -15.15 15.40
CA SER A 116 2.30 -16.28 16.16
C SER A 116 2.45 -17.62 15.45
N GLN A 117 2.62 -17.60 14.11
CA GLN A 117 2.74 -18.79 13.26
C GLN A 117 4.20 -19.11 12.88
N HIS A 118 5.14 -18.38 13.45
CA HIS A 118 6.56 -18.49 13.16
C HIS A 118 7.09 -19.87 13.53
N ARG A 119 6.95 -20.82 12.62
CA ARG A 119 7.47 -22.17 12.72
C ARG A 119 8.23 -22.53 11.46
N ASN A 120 9.49 -22.92 11.64
CA ASN A 120 10.34 -23.67 10.70
C ASN A 120 10.10 -23.37 9.19
N GLY A 121 10.70 -22.29 8.68
CA GLY A 121 10.71 -22.01 7.24
C GLY A 121 9.48 -21.28 6.68
N THR A 122 8.50 -20.89 7.50
CA THR A 122 7.31 -20.17 7.01
C THR A 122 7.68 -18.87 6.31
N TYR A 123 8.56 -18.06 6.87
CA TYR A 123 9.02 -16.82 6.25
C TYR A 123 9.72 -17.06 4.92
N ALA A 124 10.63 -18.04 4.86
CA ALA A 124 11.35 -18.37 3.63
C ALA A 124 10.39 -18.85 2.53
N ASN A 125 9.46 -19.76 2.85
CA ASN A 125 8.49 -20.26 1.88
C ASN A 125 7.61 -19.15 1.30
N TRP A 126 7.17 -18.21 2.15
CA TRP A 126 6.37 -17.06 1.69
C TRP A 126 7.23 -16.01 0.99
N GLY A 127 8.46 -15.78 1.42
CA GLY A 127 9.41 -14.91 0.74
C GLY A 127 9.71 -15.39 -0.69
N ASP A 128 9.95 -16.69 -0.88
CA ASP A 128 10.16 -17.31 -2.18
C ASP A 128 8.91 -17.23 -3.07
N PHE A 129 7.72 -17.49 -2.51
CA PHE A 129 6.45 -17.39 -3.22
C PHE A 129 6.18 -15.96 -3.70
N GLN A 130 6.34 -14.98 -2.84
CA GLN A 130 6.16 -13.57 -3.17
C GLN A 130 7.23 -13.09 -4.17
N GLY A 131 8.46 -13.56 -4.03
CA GLY A 131 9.55 -13.32 -5.00
C GLY A 131 9.24 -13.87 -6.39
N ALA A 132 8.70 -15.09 -6.46
CA ALA A 132 8.24 -15.67 -7.72
C ALA A 132 7.07 -14.89 -8.34
N THR A 133 6.16 -14.40 -7.50
CA THR A 133 5.07 -13.51 -7.93
C THR A 133 5.60 -12.20 -8.49
N ALA A 134 6.53 -11.55 -7.82
CA ALA A 134 7.17 -10.32 -8.29
C ALA A 134 7.86 -10.51 -9.65
N ARG A 135 8.61 -11.62 -9.81
CA ARG A 135 9.24 -11.98 -11.10
C ARG A 135 8.22 -12.10 -12.22
N ARG A 136 7.11 -12.78 -11.99
CA ARG A 136 6.02 -12.96 -12.96
C ARG A 136 5.42 -11.62 -13.37
N LEU A 137 5.10 -10.77 -12.42
CA LEU A 137 4.54 -9.44 -12.67
C LEU A 137 5.52 -8.56 -13.46
N TYR A 138 6.82 -8.61 -13.14
CA TYR A 138 7.86 -7.90 -13.89
C TYR A 138 7.96 -8.34 -15.34
N GLN A 139 7.78 -9.63 -15.63
CA GLN A 139 7.79 -10.16 -17.00
C GLN A 139 6.51 -9.82 -17.79
N MET A 140 5.41 -9.63 -17.09
CA MET A 140 4.10 -9.42 -17.70
C MET A 140 3.82 -7.96 -18.03
N PHE A 141 4.31 -7.03 -17.22
CA PHE A 141 3.97 -5.61 -17.34
C PHE A 141 5.14 -4.75 -17.82
N PRO A 142 4.86 -3.60 -18.49
CA PRO A 142 5.90 -2.71 -19.01
C PRO A 142 6.81 -2.19 -17.89
N GLN A 143 8.10 -2.50 -17.99
CA GLN A 143 9.10 -2.20 -16.96
C GLN A 143 9.28 -0.70 -16.71
N GLN A 144 9.04 0.13 -17.74
CA GLN A 144 9.13 1.58 -17.65
C GLN A 144 8.03 2.21 -16.78
N ILE A 145 6.91 1.49 -16.64
CA ILE A 145 5.74 1.92 -15.85
C ILE A 145 5.73 1.24 -14.48
N LEU A 146 6.37 0.10 -14.33
CA LEU A 146 6.46 -0.61 -13.06
C LEU A 146 7.47 0.07 -12.13
N GLY A 147 6.97 0.86 -11.16
CA GLY A 147 7.78 1.60 -10.21
C GLY A 147 8.33 0.75 -9.06
N GLY A 148 7.57 -0.27 -8.64
CA GLY A 148 8.00 -1.09 -7.51
C GLY A 148 7.05 -2.19 -7.11
N PHE A 149 7.49 -2.95 -6.09
CA PHE A 149 6.70 -3.98 -5.42
C PHE A 149 6.46 -3.59 -3.96
N TYR A 150 5.22 -3.67 -3.55
CA TYR A 150 4.77 -3.45 -2.20
C TYR A 150 4.52 -4.78 -1.50
N THR A 151 5.12 -4.97 -0.33
CA THR A 151 4.79 -6.13 0.49
C THR A 151 3.60 -5.79 1.37
N GLU A 152 2.51 -6.52 1.19
CA GLU A 152 1.23 -6.21 1.83
C GLU A 152 1.20 -6.53 3.33
N ILE A 153 2.22 -7.19 3.86
CA ILE A 153 2.26 -7.50 5.28
C ILE A 153 2.21 -6.22 6.11
N GLU A 154 1.13 -6.09 6.84
CA GLU A 154 0.98 -5.09 7.89
C GLU A 154 1.60 -5.62 9.19
N PHE A 155 2.80 -5.20 9.48
CA PHE A 155 3.47 -5.55 10.74
C PHE A 155 3.48 -4.35 11.69
N ALA A 156 3.21 -4.66 12.97
CA ALA A 156 3.02 -3.65 14.02
C ALA A 156 4.23 -3.57 14.96
N ASN A 157 4.27 -2.51 15.75
CA ASN A 157 5.22 -2.31 16.84
C ASN A 157 4.89 -3.19 18.06
N SER A 158 4.70 -4.50 17.88
CA SER A 158 4.45 -5.43 18.98
C SER A 158 5.69 -6.23 19.36
N ASP A 159 5.76 -6.70 20.58
CA ASP A 159 6.89 -7.51 21.09
C ASP A 159 7.09 -8.77 20.24
N ALA A 160 6.01 -9.38 19.76
CA ALA A 160 6.07 -10.55 18.91
C ALA A 160 6.74 -10.25 17.56
N TRP A 161 6.46 -9.09 16.95
CA TRP A 161 7.15 -8.64 15.75
C TRP A 161 8.60 -8.27 16.04
N MET A 162 8.85 -7.51 17.13
CA MET A 162 10.21 -7.10 17.49
C MET A 162 11.15 -8.28 17.71
N ALA A 163 10.68 -9.34 18.33
CA ALA A 163 11.45 -10.57 18.53
C ALA A 163 11.79 -11.32 17.22
N ASN A 164 11.10 -11.02 16.13
CA ASN A 164 11.21 -11.72 14.85
C ASN A 164 11.72 -10.86 13.70
N MET A 165 12.13 -9.61 13.93
CA MET A 165 12.54 -8.68 12.87
C MET A 165 13.71 -9.19 12.02
N SER A 166 14.72 -9.82 12.63
CA SER A 166 15.86 -10.36 11.89
C SER A 166 15.49 -11.55 10.98
N PRO A 167 14.86 -12.63 11.45
CA PRO A 167 14.43 -13.71 10.57
C PRO A 167 13.36 -13.27 9.56
N PHE A 168 12.44 -12.40 9.92
CA PHE A 168 11.48 -11.81 8.99
C PHE A 168 12.20 -11.02 7.87
N GLY A 169 13.17 -10.19 8.23
CA GLY A 169 13.98 -9.44 7.29
C GLY A 169 14.78 -10.35 6.35
N HIS A 170 15.49 -11.34 6.89
CA HIS A 170 16.31 -12.23 6.10
C HIS A 170 15.49 -13.14 5.17
N ASP A 171 14.48 -13.82 5.72
CA ASP A 171 13.77 -14.88 5.01
C ASP A 171 12.63 -14.35 4.15
N TYR A 172 11.79 -13.44 4.68
CA TYR A 172 10.63 -12.92 3.95
C TYR A 172 11.00 -11.72 3.07
N LEU A 173 11.38 -10.59 3.68
CA LEU A 173 11.72 -9.39 2.92
C LEU A 173 12.90 -9.61 1.99
N GLY A 174 13.93 -10.30 2.50
CA GLY A 174 15.13 -10.66 1.73
C GLY A 174 14.85 -11.67 0.61
N GLY A 175 13.93 -12.60 0.80
CA GLY A 175 13.46 -13.50 -0.26
C GLY A 175 12.89 -12.74 -1.45
N ILE A 176 11.99 -11.80 -1.18
CA ILE A 176 11.40 -10.93 -2.20
C ILE A 176 12.47 -10.04 -2.85
N ALA A 177 13.25 -9.34 -2.04
CA ALA A 177 14.21 -8.35 -2.50
C ALA A 177 15.32 -8.99 -3.38
N ARG A 178 15.85 -10.14 -2.97
CA ARG A 178 16.82 -10.92 -3.78
C ARG A 178 16.18 -11.38 -5.08
N ALA A 179 14.96 -11.91 -5.05
CA ALA A 179 14.29 -12.34 -6.27
C ALA A 179 14.12 -11.17 -7.25
N VAL A 180 13.71 -9.99 -6.78
CA VAL A 180 13.60 -8.78 -7.62
C VAL A 180 14.97 -8.36 -8.18
N HIS A 181 16.01 -8.35 -7.36
CA HIS A 181 17.34 -8.00 -7.80
C HIS A 181 17.88 -8.98 -8.86
N ASP A 182 17.70 -10.29 -8.66
CA ASP A 182 18.29 -11.32 -9.51
C ASP A 182 17.64 -11.44 -10.90
N PHE A 183 16.38 -11.00 -11.07
CA PHE A 183 15.76 -11.08 -12.38
C PHE A 183 15.87 -9.81 -13.23
N VAL A 184 16.37 -8.72 -12.65
CA VAL A 184 16.69 -7.51 -13.42
C VAL A 184 18.06 -7.66 -14.09
N PRO A 185 18.13 -7.64 -15.43
CA PRO A 185 19.42 -7.84 -16.12
C PRO A 185 20.44 -6.76 -15.77
N THR A 186 21.68 -7.16 -15.47
CA THR A 186 22.81 -6.25 -15.28
C THR A 186 23.74 -6.30 -16.49
N PRO A 187 24.15 -5.18 -17.10
CA PRO A 187 23.79 -3.81 -16.78
C PRO A 187 22.47 -3.39 -17.48
N SER A 188 21.42 -3.12 -16.71
CA SER A 188 20.20 -2.55 -17.25
C SER A 188 20.26 -1.02 -17.18
N LYS A 189 19.76 -0.32 -18.22
CA LYS A 189 19.52 1.13 -18.17
C LYS A 189 18.25 1.46 -17.37
N VAL A 190 17.44 0.46 -17.08
CA VAL A 190 16.23 0.57 -16.26
C VAL A 190 16.61 0.25 -14.83
N LEU A 191 16.31 1.15 -13.90
CA LEU A 191 16.50 0.89 -12.49
C LEU A 191 15.61 -0.29 -12.06
N PRO A 192 16.10 -1.19 -11.17
CA PRO A 192 15.27 -2.26 -10.65
C PRO A 192 14.04 -1.68 -9.94
N PRO A 193 12.88 -2.34 -10.04
CA PRO A 193 11.70 -1.93 -9.29
C PRO A 193 11.99 -1.86 -7.80
N MET A 194 11.49 -0.81 -7.13
CA MET A 194 11.65 -0.69 -5.69
C MET A 194 10.93 -1.82 -4.95
N VAL A 195 11.48 -2.24 -3.81
CA VAL A 195 10.79 -3.15 -2.88
C VAL A 195 10.59 -2.41 -1.56
N TRP A 196 9.36 -2.37 -1.06
CA TRP A 196 9.00 -1.62 0.12
C TRP A 196 7.79 -2.20 0.87
N ALA A 197 7.56 -1.74 2.09
CA ALA A 197 6.44 -2.18 2.93
C ALA A 197 5.78 -0.98 3.63
N SER A 198 4.57 -1.17 4.14
CA SER A 198 3.86 -0.14 4.91
C SER A 198 3.53 -0.65 6.32
N PRO A 199 4.48 -0.53 7.26
CA PRO A 199 4.25 -0.88 8.66
C PRO A 199 3.32 0.11 9.35
N TYR A 200 2.66 -0.31 10.44
CA TYR A 200 1.80 0.55 11.25
C TYR A 200 2.18 0.52 12.73
N SER A 201 1.68 1.49 13.48
CA SER A 201 1.97 1.61 14.90
C SER A 201 0.70 1.55 15.75
N ILE A 202 0.70 0.68 16.76
CA ILE A 202 -0.33 0.64 17.80
C ILE A 202 0.22 1.39 19.01
N LEU A 203 -0.32 2.58 19.27
CA LEU A 203 0.16 3.44 20.36
C LEU A 203 -0.80 3.54 21.54
N ASN A 204 -2.04 3.10 21.40
CA ASN A 204 -3.05 3.24 22.44
C ASN A 204 -3.23 1.95 23.24
N GLN A 205 -2.54 1.86 24.38
CA GLN A 205 -2.61 0.72 25.29
C GLN A 205 -4.03 0.47 25.86
N THR A 206 -4.90 1.48 25.91
CA THR A 206 -6.26 1.30 26.46
C THR A 206 -7.16 0.46 25.55
N ARG A 207 -6.84 0.36 24.26
CA ARG A 207 -7.55 -0.49 23.30
C ARG A 207 -6.99 -1.91 23.21
N HIS A 208 -5.75 -2.10 23.67
CA HIS A 208 -5.06 -3.38 23.66
C HIS A 208 -4.46 -3.68 25.04
N PRO A 209 -5.27 -4.18 26.00
CA PRO A 209 -4.86 -4.36 27.41
C PRO A 209 -3.68 -5.31 27.60
N LYS A 210 -3.17 -5.96 26.56
CA LYS A 210 -2.02 -6.87 26.61
C LYS A 210 -0.68 -6.21 26.20
N GLY A 211 -0.60 -4.88 26.14
CA GLY A 211 0.68 -4.17 26.08
C GLY A 211 1.52 -4.37 24.82
N TYR A 212 0.91 -4.35 23.64
CA TYR A 212 1.61 -4.58 22.36
C TYR A 212 2.38 -3.37 21.79
N SER A 213 2.51 -2.26 22.52
CA SER A 213 3.20 -1.09 22.01
C SER A 213 4.67 -1.05 22.40
N THR A 214 5.54 -1.27 21.43
CA THR A 214 6.97 -1.01 21.56
C THR A 214 7.23 0.49 21.40
N PRO A 215 8.15 1.10 22.16
CA PRO A 215 8.54 2.50 21.95
C PRO A 215 8.97 2.80 20.52
N PRO A 216 8.63 3.99 19.97
CA PRO A 216 8.94 4.35 18.58
C PRO A 216 10.40 4.14 18.17
N SER A 217 11.35 4.51 19.03
CA SER A 217 12.78 4.34 18.77
C SER A 217 13.22 2.86 18.72
N VAL A 218 12.60 2.00 19.52
CA VAL A 218 12.88 0.54 19.51
C VAL A 218 12.28 -0.07 18.25
N TYR A 219 11.07 0.35 17.87
CA TYR A 219 10.43 -0.08 16.65
C TYR A 219 11.25 0.28 15.41
N ALA A 220 11.71 1.53 15.30
CA ALA A 220 12.55 1.99 14.21
C ALA A 220 13.86 1.18 14.09
N LYS A 221 14.52 0.88 15.20
CA LYS A 221 15.70 0.00 15.23
C LYS A 221 15.38 -1.43 14.80
N GLY A 222 14.22 -1.94 15.19
CA GLY A 222 13.73 -3.24 14.71
C GLY A 222 13.56 -3.25 13.18
N MET A 223 12.98 -2.19 12.61
CA MET A 223 12.87 -2.02 11.16
C MET A 223 14.23 -1.96 10.48
N ARG A 224 15.17 -1.22 11.04
CA ARG A 224 16.56 -1.20 10.56
C ARG A 224 17.15 -2.62 10.53
N THR A 225 16.98 -3.38 11.61
CA THR A 225 17.42 -4.78 11.69
C THR A 225 16.80 -5.63 10.59
N ALA A 226 15.51 -5.48 10.32
CA ALA A 226 14.82 -6.23 9.25
C ALA A 226 15.35 -5.86 7.85
N ILE A 227 15.55 -4.58 7.57
CA ILE A 227 16.08 -4.09 6.29
C ILE A 227 17.53 -4.54 6.09
N ASP A 228 18.37 -4.42 7.11
CA ASP A 228 19.77 -4.88 7.03
C ASP A 228 19.85 -6.39 6.79
N ALA A 229 19.00 -7.17 7.44
CA ALA A 229 18.87 -8.60 7.23
C ALA A 229 18.34 -8.97 5.82
N ALA A 230 17.52 -8.11 5.21
CA ALA A 230 17.04 -8.26 3.84
C ALA A 230 18.10 -7.96 2.77
N GLY A 231 19.29 -7.48 3.14
CA GLY A 231 20.37 -7.09 2.24
C GLY A 231 20.64 -5.58 2.22
N GLY A 232 20.02 -4.85 3.13
CA GLY A 232 20.14 -3.39 3.25
C GLY A 232 19.28 -2.62 2.25
N THR A 233 19.43 -1.29 2.25
CA THR A 233 18.63 -0.37 1.44
C THR A 233 18.86 -0.47 -0.08
N GLY A 234 19.90 -1.16 -0.52
CA GLY A 234 20.14 -1.47 -1.93
C GLY A 234 19.20 -2.57 -2.48
N TYR A 235 18.60 -3.35 -1.60
CA TYR A 235 17.67 -4.44 -1.94
C TYR A 235 16.24 -4.13 -1.47
N PHE A 236 16.09 -3.68 -0.22
CA PHE A 236 14.81 -3.26 0.35
C PHE A 236 14.84 -1.76 0.61
N HIS A 237 14.18 -0.98 -0.23
CA HIS A 237 14.49 0.42 -0.45
C HIS A 237 14.00 1.35 0.66
N HIS A 238 12.76 1.18 1.14
CA HIS A 238 12.16 2.05 2.15
C HIS A 238 10.93 1.42 2.80
N VAL A 239 10.43 2.09 3.82
CA VAL A 239 9.11 1.82 4.40
C VAL A 239 8.20 3.04 4.20
N ALA A 240 6.89 2.80 3.99
CA ALA A 240 5.87 3.84 4.02
C ALA A 240 5.12 3.72 5.35
N MET A 241 5.54 4.48 6.36
CA MET A 241 4.97 4.39 7.70
C MET A 241 3.54 4.89 7.74
N GLN A 242 2.58 4.02 8.12
CA GLN A 242 1.18 4.41 8.30
C GLN A 242 1.05 5.31 9.54
N ASP A 243 0.33 6.41 9.40
CA ASP A 243 0.04 7.31 10.52
C ASP A 243 -0.98 6.73 11.51
N SER A 244 -1.71 5.71 11.10
CA SER A 244 -2.72 4.98 11.88
C SER A 244 -3.81 5.87 12.48
N MET A 245 -4.04 7.04 11.91
CA MET A 245 -5.04 8.00 12.41
C MET A 245 -6.46 7.57 12.05
N GLY A 246 -6.66 7.06 10.84
CA GLY A 246 -7.95 6.57 10.37
C GLY A 246 -8.35 5.25 11.01
N ALA A 247 -7.44 4.28 11.02
CA ALA A 247 -7.70 2.91 11.50
C ALA A 247 -7.65 2.77 13.03
N GLN A 248 -6.67 3.44 13.67
CA GLN A 248 -6.38 3.27 15.09
C GLN A 248 -6.78 4.49 15.95
N GLY A 249 -7.05 5.64 15.32
CA GLY A 249 -7.37 6.89 16.00
C GLY A 249 -6.13 7.47 16.74
N ASN A 250 -4.95 7.35 16.14
CA ASN A 250 -3.74 7.97 16.65
C ASN A 250 -3.85 9.49 16.73
N SER A 251 -3.10 10.10 17.64
CA SER A 251 -2.92 11.55 17.66
C SER A 251 -1.87 11.99 16.65
N PHE A 252 -1.90 13.27 16.27
CA PHE A 252 -0.89 13.88 15.41
C PHE A 252 0.52 13.78 16.00
N GLU A 253 0.64 13.95 17.32
CA GLU A 253 1.91 13.87 18.04
C GLU A 253 2.48 12.45 17.98
N ASN A 254 1.65 11.45 18.24
CA ASN A 254 2.06 10.04 18.21
C ASN A 254 2.47 9.60 16.80
N ALA A 255 1.70 9.95 15.78
CA ALA A 255 2.03 9.65 14.39
C ALA A 255 3.37 10.30 14.00
N ALA A 256 3.54 11.58 14.34
CA ALA A 256 4.78 12.33 14.10
C ALA A 256 6.00 11.75 14.83
N ASP A 257 5.81 11.27 16.07
CA ASP A 257 6.90 10.69 16.85
C ASP A 257 7.39 9.37 16.25
N VAL A 258 6.45 8.49 15.87
CA VAL A 258 6.80 7.23 15.18
C VAL A 258 7.48 7.50 13.86
N LEU A 259 6.93 8.38 13.02
CA LEU A 259 7.49 8.71 11.72
C LEU A 259 8.90 9.33 11.85
N GLY A 260 9.09 10.26 12.80
CA GLY A 260 10.38 10.89 13.05
C GLY A 260 11.45 9.89 13.51
N ASN A 261 11.11 8.96 14.41
CA ASN A 261 12.03 7.89 14.80
C ASN A 261 12.32 6.94 13.62
N MET A 262 11.31 6.58 12.82
CA MET A 262 11.48 5.69 11.68
C MET A 262 12.40 6.31 10.63
N SER A 263 12.18 7.57 10.26
CA SER A 263 13.00 8.29 9.27
C SER A 263 14.45 8.53 9.70
N ALA A 264 14.73 8.51 11.00
CA ALA A 264 16.09 8.58 11.53
C ALA A 264 16.90 7.28 11.34
N GLU A 265 16.22 6.15 11.21
CA GLU A 265 16.86 4.83 11.10
C GLU A 265 16.84 4.29 9.66
N VAL A 266 15.75 4.49 8.91
CA VAL A 266 15.57 3.90 7.57
C VAL A 266 14.96 4.92 6.61
N PRO A 267 15.19 4.80 5.28
CA PRO A 267 14.47 5.60 4.30
C PRO A 267 12.96 5.42 4.47
N THR A 268 12.24 6.53 4.64
CA THR A 268 10.83 6.46 5.05
C THR A 268 9.98 7.42 4.23
N TRP A 269 8.84 6.91 3.74
CA TRP A 269 7.70 7.67 3.25
C TRP A 269 6.63 7.72 4.34
N ALA A 270 5.70 8.67 4.24
CA ALA A 270 4.51 8.66 5.08
C ALA A 270 3.32 8.09 4.30
N ASN A 271 2.60 7.15 4.92
CA ASN A 271 1.32 6.65 4.42
C ASN A 271 0.20 7.25 5.28
N VAL A 272 -0.50 8.23 4.69
CA VAL A 272 -1.53 9.04 5.34
C VAL A 272 -2.89 8.36 5.17
N GLU A 273 -3.52 8.01 6.28
CA GLU A 273 -4.87 7.44 6.27
C GLU A 273 -5.92 8.55 6.16
N ILE A 274 -6.40 8.79 4.94
CA ILE A 274 -7.39 9.83 4.61
C ILE A 274 -8.84 9.39 4.84
N PHE A 275 -9.04 8.40 5.69
CA PHE A 275 -10.35 7.84 6.07
C PHE A 275 -10.53 7.83 7.59
N GLU A 276 -11.76 7.58 8.02
CA GLU A 276 -12.13 7.31 9.41
C GLU A 276 -12.91 6.01 9.48
N ILE A 277 -12.62 5.18 10.47
CA ILE A 277 -13.46 4.04 10.79
C ILE A 277 -14.60 4.52 11.67
N TRP A 278 -15.83 4.19 11.32
CA TRP A 278 -17.01 4.51 12.10
C TRP A 278 -16.86 4.04 13.55
N PRO A 279 -17.43 4.78 14.52
CA PRO A 279 -17.42 4.36 15.91
C PRO A 279 -17.97 2.95 16.05
N ARG A 280 -17.35 2.14 16.88
CA ARG A 280 -17.78 0.75 17.15
C ARG A 280 -19.23 0.65 17.69
N SER A 281 -19.78 1.77 18.18
CA SER A 281 -21.17 1.90 18.63
C SER A 281 -22.18 2.04 17.48
N CYS A 282 -21.73 2.22 16.25
CA CYS A 282 -22.63 2.32 15.11
C CYS A 282 -23.30 0.97 14.84
N GLN A 283 -24.62 0.95 14.73
CA GLN A 283 -25.39 -0.21 14.30
C GLN A 283 -25.54 -0.17 12.78
N PRO A 284 -25.13 -1.20 12.03
CA PRO A 284 -25.27 -1.20 10.58
C PRO A 284 -26.74 -1.18 10.17
N THR A 285 -27.06 -0.28 9.25
CA THR A 285 -28.35 -0.26 8.55
C THR A 285 -28.13 -0.45 7.06
N PRO A 286 -29.14 -0.84 6.26
CA PRO A 286 -29.01 -0.95 4.81
C PRO A 286 -28.51 0.34 4.13
N THR A 287 -28.76 1.50 4.72
CA THR A 287 -28.38 2.81 4.21
C THR A 287 -27.16 3.42 4.91
N ASN A 288 -26.69 2.81 5.99
CA ASN A 288 -25.52 3.23 6.75
C ASN A 288 -24.73 2.01 7.23
N PRO A 289 -23.88 1.43 6.37
CA PRO A 289 -23.03 0.35 6.77
C PRO A 289 -21.95 0.88 7.73
N CYS A 290 -22.08 0.55 9.00
CA CYS A 290 -21.12 0.95 10.04
C CYS A 290 -19.71 0.35 9.84
N HIS A 291 -19.54 -0.53 8.87
CA HIS A 291 -18.28 -1.12 8.50
C HIS A 291 -17.82 -0.50 7.18
N GLY A 292 -16.90 0.43 7.26
CA GLY A 292 -16.33 1.04 6.07
C GLY A 292 -15.37 2.18 6.43
N ARG A 293 -14.47 2.46 5.51
CA ARG A 293 -13.58 3.60 5.58
C ARG A 293 -14.33 4.81 5.03
N HIS A 294 -14.80 5.66 5.91
CA HIS A 294 -15.46 6.92 5.56
C HIS A 294 -14.40 7.98 5.23
N PRO A 295 -14.56 8.80 4.19
CA PRO A 295 -13.64 9.90 3.92
C PRO A 295 -13.47 10.80 5.14
N ALA A 296 -12.24 11.07 5.52
CA ALA A 296 -11.95 12.02 6.59
C ALA A 296 -12.28 13.46 6.16
N PRO A 297 -12.61 14.37 7.10
CA PRO A 297 -12.69 15.79 6.81
C PRO A 297 -11.38 16.31 6.21
N PHE A 298 -11.48 17.11 5.15
CA PHE A 298 -10.29 17.54 4.40
C PHE A 298 -9.31 18.35 5.25
N GLU A 299 -9.78 19.14 6.21
CA GLU A 299 -8.96 19.89 7.16
C GLU A 299 -8.07 18.94 8.01
N ARG A 300 -8.58 17.75 8.35
CA ARG A 300 -7.76 16.72 9.02
C ARG A 300 -6.67 16.22 8.08
N VAL A 301 -7.01 15.94 6.82
CA VAL A 301 -6.04 15.47 5.81
C VAL A 301 -4.92 16.50 5.61
N VAL A 302 -5.24 17.79 5.51
CA VAL A 302 -4.21 18.86 5.40
C VAL A 302 -3.29 18.85 6.61
N ARG A 303 -3.83 18.78 7.81
CA ARG A 303 -3.01 18.74 9.04
C ARG A 303 -2.13 17.50 9.12
N GLN A 304 -2.60 16.34 8.63
CA GLN A 304 -1.77 15.13 8.52
C GLN A 304 -0.61 15.39 7.54
N MET A 305 -0.88 15.84 6.32
CA MET A 305 0.16 16.13 5.34
C MET A 305 1.21 17.11 5.87
N GLU A 306 0.80 18.20 6.52
CA GLU A 306 1.72 19.19 7.10
C GLU A 306 2.58 18.59 8.23
N ASN A 307 1.96 17.78 9.08
CA ASN A 307 2.62 17.14 10.20
C ASN A 307 3.68 16.13 9.72
N GLU A 308 3.30 15.25 8.80
CA GLU A 308 4.15 14.21 8.23
C GLU A 308 5.30 14.82 7.41
N ALA A 309 4.99 15.78 6.53
CA ALA A 309 6.00 16.46 5.73
C ALA A 309 7.06 17.14 6.61
N ARG A 310 6.64 17.80 7.70
CA ARG A 310 7.57 18.44 8.65
C ARG A 310 8.54 17.44 9.27
N LYS A 311 8.09 16.24 9.56
CA LYS A 311 8.91 15.16 10.14
C LYS A 311 9.86 14.53 9.14
N LEU A 312 9.52 14.57 7.85
CA LEU A 312 10.36 14.08 6.76
C LEU A 312 11.28 15.14 6.13
N GLY A 313 11.50 16.26 6.82
CA GLY A 313 12.43 17.30 6.36
C GLY A 313 11.80 18.41 5.52
N GLY A 314 10.48 18.49 5.47
CA GLY A 314 9.72 19.53 4.78
C GLY A 314 9.02 19.04 3.50
N ALA A 315 8.17 19.91 2.95
CA ALA A 315 7.30 19.57 1.82
C ALA A 315 8.04 19.15 0.54
N GLU A 316 9.28 19.62 0.35
CA GLU A 316 10.09 19.35 -0.85
C GLU A 316 10.76 17.98 -0.80
N SER A 317 11.11 17.50 0.40
CA SER A 317 11.82 16.24 0.62
C SER A 317 10.90 15.08 0.97
N ALA A 318 9.68 15.37 1.47
CA ALA A 318 8.75 14.38 1.93
C ALA A 318 8.07 13.65 0.76
N THR A 319 8.06 12.32 0.80
CA THR A 319 7.15 11.52 -0.03
C THR A 319 5.96 11.11 0.81
N LEU A 320 4.80 11.67 0.46
CA LEU A 320 3.51 11.34 1.08
C LEU A 320 2.71 10.47 0.12
N ILE A 321 2.18 9.37 0.62
CA ILE A 321 1.21 8.55 -0.09
C ILE A 321 -0.09 8.52 0.70
N ALA A 322 -1.23 8.35 0.05
CA ALA A 322 -2.51 8.34 0.73
C ALA A 322 -3.24 7.01 0.58
N TRP A 323 -3.90 6.58 1.61
CA TRP A 323 -4.81 5.46 1.63
C TRP A 323 -6.24 5.97 1.77
N GLU A 324 -7.14 5.80 0.84
CA GLU A 324 -7.10 5.18 -0.48
C GLU A 324 -7.99 6.00 -1.45
N TRP A 325 -7.81 5.83 -2.76
CA TRP A 325 -8.44 6.67 -3.79
C TRP A 325 -9.95 6.51 -3.89
N TYR A 326 -10.40 5.28 -4.16
CA TYR A 326 -11.80 5.05 -4.56
C TYR A 326 -12.79 5.57 -3.53
N SER A 327 -12.68 5.14 -2.28
CA SER A 327 -13.66 5.49 -1.26
C SER A 327 -13.53 6.95 -0.77
N CYS A 328 -12.33 7.56 -0.87
CA CYS A 328 -12.06 8.82 -0.16
C CYS A 328 -11.78 10.01 -1.07
N PHE A 329 -11.39 9.79 -2.34
CA PHE A 329 -10.88 10.87 -3.20
C PHE A 329 -11.33 10.82 -4.66
N SER A 330 -11.94 9.74 -5.17
CA SER A 330 -12.31 9.67 -6.59
C SER A 330 -13.38 10.71 -6.95
N PRO A 331 -13.12 11.64 -7.87
CA PRO A 331 -14.12 12.59 -8.35
C PRO A 331 -15.21 11.92 -9.19
N ASN A 332 -14.91 10.73 -9.76
CA ASN A 332 -15.80 9.97 -10.63
C ASN A 332 -16.74 9.06 -9.83
N ALA A 333 -16.54 8.97 -8.53
CA ALA A 333 -17.39 8.22 -7.60
C ALA A 333 -18.88 8.59 -7.70
N ALA A 334 -19.21 9.83 -8.03
CA ALA A 334 -20.60 10.31 -8.13
C ALA A 334 -21.43 9.58 -9.19
N GLY A 335 -20.80 9.00 -10.21
CA GLY A 335 -21.44 8.20 -11.26
C GLY A 335 -21.54 6.71 -10.96
N ASP A 336 -20.93 6.25 -9.87
CA ASP A 336 -20.93 4.84 -9.49
C ASP A 336 -22.02 4.55 -8.44
N PRO A 337 -23.09 3.82 -8.78
CA PRO A 337 -24.18 3.50 -7.85
C PRO A 337 -23.74 2.62 -6.68
N HIS A 338 -22.59 1.98 -6.77
CA HIS A 338 -22.02 1.11 -5.74
C HIS A 338 -20.98 1.80 -4.86
N HIS A 339 -20.65 3.06 -5.15
CA HIS A 339 -19.68 3.80 -4.34
C HIS A 339 -20.28 4.12 -2.96
N PRO A 340 -19.56 3.80 -1.86
CA PRO A 340 -20.12 3.97 -0.51
C PRO A 340 -20.33 5.45 -0.11
N PHE A 341 -19.48 6.36 -0.57
CA PHE A 341 -19.47 7.77 -0.17
C PHE A 341 -19.19 8.74 -1.33
N PRO A 342 -19.99 8.72 -2.42
CA PRO A 342 -19.62 9.40 -3.66
C PRO A 342 -19.48 10.90 -3.52
N LYS A 343 -20.37 11.54 -2.72
CA LYS A 343 -20.35 13.00 -2.51
C LYS A 343 -19.14 13.44 -1.67
N ALA A 344 -18.81 12.67 -0.63
CA ALA A 344 -17.70 13.00 0.26
C ALA A 344 -16.34 12.78 -0.43
N ALA A 345 -16.19 11.71 -1.22
CA ALA A 345 -14.98 11.47 -2.02
C ALA A 345 -14.73 12.59 -3.02
N LYS A 346 -15.78 12.99 -3.78
CA LYS A 346 -15.69 14.13 -4.70
C LYS A 346 -15.36 15.45 -3.98
N ALA A 347 -15.99 15.71 -2.85
CA ALA A 347 -15.72 16.93 -2.09
C ALA A 347 -14.27 17.01 -1.60
N ASN A 348 -13.69 15.90 -1.15
CA ASN A 348 -12.28 15.85 -0.78
C ASN A 348 -11.36 16.08 -1.98
N TYR A 349 -11.67 15.50 -3.14
CA TYR A 349 -10.93 15.78 -4.36
C TYR A 349 -10.97 17.28 -4.74
N ASP A 350 -12.15 17.86 -4.78
CA ASP A 350 -12.33 19.28 -5.13
C ASP A 350 -11.58 20.19 -4.14
N ALA A 351 -11.63 19.88 -2.84
CA ALA A 351 -10.91 20.61 -1.80
C ALA A 351 -9.39 20.47 -1.95
N TYR A 352 -8.91 19.28 -2.30
CA TYR A 352 -7.47 19.05 -2.56
C TYR A 352 -7.00 19.82 -3.78
N MET A 353 -7.77 19.87 -4.86
CA MET A 353 -7.44 20.68 -6.03
C MET A 353 -7.37 22.17 -5.71
N GLN A 354 -8.30 22.69 -4.89
CA GLN A 354 -8.24 24.07 -4.39
C GLN A 354 -7.00 24.33 -3.52
N TYR A 355 -6.69 23.39 -2.63
CA TYR A 355 -5.49 23.48 -1.79
C TYR A 355 -4.21 23.59 -2.62
N LEU A 356 -4.03 22.75 -3.64
CA LEU A 356 -2.90 22.81 -4.55
C LEU A 356 -2.84 24.14 -5.32
N HIS A 357 -3.98 24.62 -5.79
CA HIS A 357 -4.06 25.87 -6.56
C HIS A 357 -3.68 27.08 -5.70
N ASN A 358 -4.16 27.13 -4.49
CA ASN A 358 -3.85 28.21 -3.55
C ASN A 358 -2.37 28.20 -3.13
N GLY A 359 -1.72 27.02 -3.06
CA GLY A 359 -0.29 26.88 -2.78
C GLY A 359 0.62 27.29 -3.92
N SER A 360 0.13 27.22 -5.17
CA SER A 360 0.88 27.65 -6.36
C SER A 360 0.84 29.15 -6.60
N SER A 361 -0.03 29.90 -5.93
CA SER A 361 -0.20 31.35 -6.05
C SER A 361 0.70 32.16 -5.13
N SER A 362 1.63 31.56 -4.38
CA SER A 362 2.73 32.31 -3.75
C SER A 362 3.68 32.82 -4.84
N PRO A 363 3.89 34.12 -4.98
CA PRO A 363 4.79 34.67 -6.01
C PRO A 363 6.20 34.13 -5.82
N ILE A 364 6.78 33.65 -6.90
CA ILE A 364 8.22 33.39 -7.06
C ILE A 364 8.98 34.70 -6.88
#